data_69427b25eee4471682e3fb01457c4d4d
#
_entry.id   69427b25eee4471682e3fb01457c4d4d
#
_cell.length_a   1.000
_cell.length_b   1.000
_cell.length_c   1.000
_cell.angle_alpha   90.00
_cell.angle_beta   90.00
_cell.angle_gamma   90.00
#
_symmetry.space_group_name_H-M   'P 1'
#
loop_
_entity.id
_entity.type
_entity.pdbx_description
1 polymer ?
#
loop_
_entity_poly.entity_id
_entity_poly.type
_entity_poly.pdbx_seq_one_letter_code
_entity_poly.pdbx_strand_id
1 'polypeptide(L)'
;MFLETTLLFKTMLILSAQLSIVLGGCFYCIRAAHKAYETDSTFLGMSFKGSMNMKKKLDLIPYIKPPLEYPKRMIKNIKEAYNQEIKQMVPAYDVFKEAQNRADVLQSFKDGYKYAHGGNWVFSIYVLWAAALFGTVFFASTGINIYVGMALFTFQSIVFGLFLGLIMLEMDENDGYKALKIVFLVTALTGFIGYSDIYSFSENTYFAVFLLFSLLGLILFEFIRVIKGFSRQAIRAKAIFGAFIFSLFLLFDFNLIAKGEYMSNNWDSAFELAFTIYLDIINLLLEILEAMDN
;
A
#
# COMPACT_ATOMS: atom_id res chain seq x y z
N MET A 1 31.56 -30.97 -1.31
CA MET A 1 31.44 -29.93 -2.34
C MET A 1 30.07 -29.28 -2.09
N PHE A 2 30.02 -28.25 -1.27
CA PHE A 2 28.79 -27.49 -1.07
C PHE A 2 28.57 -26.69 -2.36
N LEU A 3 27.43 -26.88 -3.01
CA LEU A 3 27.01 -26.05 -4.14
C LEU A 3 26.99 -24.60 -3.66
N GLU A 4 27.92 -23.77 -4.12
CA GLU A 4 27.82 -22.32 -3.90
C GLU A 4 26.55 -21.84 -4.57
N THR A 5 25.61 -21.39 -3.73
CA THR A 5 24.35 -20.84 -4.21
C THR A 5 24.62 -19.51 -4.90
N THR A 6 24.06 -19.34 -6.10
CA THR A 6 24.20 -18.09 -6.87
C THR A 6 23.50 -16.92 -6.19
N LEU A 7 23.94 -15.70 -6.48
CA LEU A 7 23.28 -14.47 -5.98
C LEU A 7 21.79 -14.47 -6.37
N LEU A 8 21.47 -14.83 -7.61
CA LEU A 8 20.08 -14.96 -8.07
C LEU A 8 19.26 -15.92 -7.19
N PHE A 9 19.80 -17.08 -6.86
CA PHE A 9 19.09 -18.06 -6.03
C PHE A 9 18.78 -17.50 -4.65
N LYS A 10 19.74 -16.85 -3.98
CA LYS A 10 19.55 -16.23 -2.67
C LYS A 10 18.51 -15.10 -2.72
N THR A 11 18.62 -14.23 -3.73
CA THR A 11 17.68 -13.13 -3.97
C THR A 11 16.26 -13.65 -4.17
N MET A 12 16.08 -14.65 -5.05
CA MET A 12 14.78 -15.23 -5.35
C MET A 12 14.19 -16.00 -4.17
N LEU A 13 15.01 -16.60 -3.32
CA LEU A 13 14.56 -17.26 -2.09
C LEU A 13 13.96 -16.26 -1.11
N ILE A 14 14.66 -15.14 -0.86
CA ILE A 14 14.16 -14.07 0.01
C ILE A 14 12.88 -13.45 -0.59
N LEU A 15 12.94 -13.07 -1.85
CA LEU A 15 11.82 -12.45 -2.56
C LEU A 15 10.57 -13.31 -2.54
N SER A 16 10.69 -14.59 -2.89
CA SER A 16 9.55 -15.52 -2.92
C SER A 16 8.95 -15.76 -1.54
N ALA A 17 9.78 -15.80 -0.49
CA ALA A 17 9.30 -15.90 0.87
C ALA A 17 8.48 -14.67 1.27
N GLN A 18 8.95 -13.46 0.99
CA GLN A 18 8.27 -12.21 1.33
C GLN A 18 6.97 -12.01 0.51
N LEU A 19 6.99 -12.31 -0.79
CA LEU A 19 5.78 -12.27 -1.62
C LEU A 19 4.74 -13.31 -1.17
N SER A 20 5.18 -14.49 -0.73
CA SER A 20 4.28 -15.50 -0.15
C SER A 20 3.62 -15.02 1.14
N ILE A 21 4.34 -14.27 1.98
CA ILE A 21 3.80 -13.64 3.18
C ILE A 21 2.75 -12.58 2.82
N VAL A 22 3.02 -11.73 1.83
CA VAL A 22 2.05 -10.74 1.34
C VAL A 22 0.78 -11.40 0.82
N LEU A 23 0.90 -12.40 -0.05
CA LEU A 23 -0.25 -13.12 -0.61
C LEU A 23 -1.03 -13.89 0.46
N GLY A 24 -0.32 -14.53 1.39
CA GLY A 24 -0.92 -15.21 2.53
C GLY A 24 -1.69 -14.25 3.45
N GLY A 25 -1.10 -13.08 3.75
CA GLY A 25 -1.75 -12.01 4.51
C GLY A 25 -2.98 -11.44 3.82
N CYS A 26 -2.89 -11.22 2.51
CA CYS A 26 -4.01 -10.78 1.67
C CYS A 26 -5.16 -11.80 1.69
N PHE A 27 -4.87 -13.06 1.42
CA PHE A 27 -5.87 -14.14 1.47
C PHE A 27 -6.50 -14.29 2.84
N TYR A 28 -5.69 -14.23 3.91
CA TYR A 28 -6.18 -14.26 5.29
C TYR A 28 -7.14 -13.09 5.56
N CYS A 29 -6.76 -11.87 5.15
CA CYS A 29 -7.58 -10.68 5.33
C CYS A 29 -8.95 -10.82 4.64
N ILE A 30 -8.96 -11.21 3.37
CA ILE A 30 -10.20 -11.40 2.60
C ILE A 30 -11.09 -12.44 3.29
N ARG A 31 -10.54 -13.59 3.67
CA ARG A 31 -11.31 -14.66 4.33
C ARG A 31 -11.83 -14.24 5.71
N ALA A 32 -11.02 -13.51 6.49
CA ALA A 32 -11.43 -13.01 7.80
C ALA A 32 -12.52 -11.95 7.69
N ALA A 33 -12.46 -11.08 6.69
CA ALA A 33 -13.49 -10.08 6.40
C ALA A 33 -14.83 -10.73 5.98
N HIS A 34 -14.81 -11.75 5.12
CA HIS A 34 -16.01 -12.50 4.77
C HIS A 34 -16.63 -13.18 6.00
N LYS A 35 -15.81 -13.82 6.84
CA LYS A 35 -16.29 -14.43 8.07
C LYS A 35 -16.89 -13.38 9.02
N ALA A 36 -16.24 -12.21 9.17
CA ALA A 36 -16.73 -11.11 9.99
C ALA A 36 -18.08 -10.59 9.50
N TYR A 37 -18.27 -10.50 8.17
CA TYR A 37 -19.55 -10.14 7.56
C TYR A 37 -20.65 -11.16 7.85
N GLU A 38 -20.37 -12.46 7.66
CA GLU A 38 -21.33 -13.55 7.89
C GLU A 38 -21.76 -13.66 9.36
N THR A 39 -20.84 -13.37 10.30
CA THR A 39 -21.10 -13.47 11.75
C THR A 39 -21.49 -12.14 12.40
N ASP A 40 -21.69 -11.06 11.64
CA ASP A 40 -21.92 -9.68 12.13
C ASP A 40 -20.90 -9.24 13.20
N SER A 41 -19.66 -9.70 13.02
CA SER A 41 -18.54 -9.40 13.90
C SER A 41 -17.61 -8.33 13.29
N THR A 42 -16.54 -7.99 14.00
CA THR A 42 -15.54 -7.04 13.51
C THR A 42 -14.23 -7.74 13.21
N PHE A 43 -13.55 -7.31 12.15
CA PHE A 43 -12.18 -7.69 11.85
C PHE A 43 -11.32 -6.42 11.77
N LEU A 44 -10.20 -6.39 12.46
CA LEU A 44 -9.33 -5.21 12.63
C LEU A 44 -10.10 -3.95 13.10
N GLY A 45 -11.14 -4.14 13.95
CA GLY A 45 -12.00 -3.04 14.41
C GLY A 45 -12.96 -2.47 13.38
N MET A 46 -13.02 -3.05 12.17
CA MET A 46 -13.94 -2.68 11.10
C MET A 46 -15.08 -3.69 11.00
N SER A 47 -16.26 -3.20 10.65
CA SER A 47 -17.41 -4.00 10.20
C SER A 47 -17.50 -3.92 8.68
N PHE A 48 -18.20 -4.87 8.07
CA PHE A 48 -18.31 -4.97 6.62
C PHE A 48 -19.76 -4.86 6.18
N LYS A 49 -20.00 -4.12 5.10
CA LYS A 49 -21.30 -4.06 4.42
C LYS A 49 -21.16 -4.78 3.08
N GLY A 50 -22.11 -5.66 2.79
CA GLY A 50 -22.22 -6.26 1.47
C GLY A 50 -22.83 -5.27 0.49
N SER A 51 -22.22 -5.15 -0.68
CA SER A 51 -22.77 -4.47 -1.85
C SER A 51 -22.79 -5.45 -3.03
N MET A 52 -23.86 -5.47 -3.77
CA MET A 52 -23.92 -6.29 -4.99
C MET A 52 -23.43 -5.45 -6.16
N ASN A 53 -22.35 -5.87 -6.80
CA ASN A 53 -21.85 -5.22 -8.00
C ASN A 53 -22.71 -5.55 -9.25
N MET A 54 -22.44 -4.87 -10.37
CA MET A 54 -23.16 -5.11 -11.64
C MET A 54 -23.05 -6.56 -12.14
N LYS A 55 -22.02 -7.30 -11.72
CA LYS A 55 -21.79 -8.71 -12.06
C LYS A 55 -22.48 -9.69 -11.10
N LYS A 56 -23.35 -9.18 -10.19
CA LYS A 56 -24.04 -9.93 -9.13
C LYS A 56 -23.09 -10.64 -8.16
N LYS A 57 -21.91 -10.10 -7.92
CA LYS A 57 -21.00 -10.56 -6.90
C LYS A 57 -21.09 -9.68 -5.66
N LEU A 58 -20.79 -10.26 -4.51
CA LEU A 58 -20.79 -9.58 -3.22
C LEU A 58 -19.43 -8.90 -3.01
N ASP A 59 -19.41 -7.58 -3.04
CA ASP A 59 -18.27 -6.78 -2.62
C ASP A 59 -18.44 -6.37 -1.16
N LEU A 60 -17.38 -6.43 -0.38
CA LEU A 60 -17.40 -6.08 1.02
C LEU A 60 -16.75 -4.71 1.22
N ILE A 61 -17.54 -3.76 1.68
CA ILE A 61 -17.08 -2.40 1.97
C ILE A 61 -16.77 -2.30 3.46
N PRO A 62 -15.49 -2.09 3.85
CA PRO A 62 -15.13 -1.89 5.25
C PRO A 62 -15.65 -0.55 5.77
N TYR A 63 -16.17 -0.54 6.98
CA TYR A 63 -16.57 0.69 7.67
C TYR A 63 -16.37 0.55 9.17
N ILE A 64 -16.11 1.68 9.83
CA ILE A 64 -16.01 1.71 11.29
C ILE A 64 -17.42 1.86 11.85
N LYS A 65 -17.96 0.79 12.46
CA LYS A 65 -19.23 0.83 13.16
C LYS A 65 -19.00 1.60 14.47
N PRO A 66 -19.70 2.75 14.69
CA PRO A 66 -19.55 3.45 15.94
C PRO A 66 -20.01 2.55 17.09
N PRO A 67 -19.31 2.55 18.24
CA PRO A 67 -19.67 1.72 19.37
C PRO A 67 -21.12 2.02 19.82
N LEU A 68 -21.88 0.97 20.19
CA LEU A 68 -23.28 1.11 20.64
C LEU A 68 -23.42 1.75 22.02
N GLU A 69 -22.31 1.84 22.77
CA GLU A 69 -22.29 2.39 24.13
C GLU A 69 -22.42 3.92 24.14
N TYR A 70 -23.21 4.41 25.05
CA TYR A 70 -23.40 5.84 25.33
C TYR A 70 -22.73 6.18 26.66
N PRO A 71 -22.24 7.44 26.84
CA PRO A 71 -22.30 8.60 25.95
C PRO A 71 -21.35 8.55 24.77
N LYS A 72 -21.78 9.07 23.61
CA LYS A 72 -20.95 9.16 22.40
C LYS A 72 -20.38 10.55 22.28
N ARG A 73 -19.06 10.63 22.14
CA ARG A 73 -18.38 11.89 21.90
C ARG A 73 -18.55 12.30 20.43
N MET A 74 -19.14 13.47 20.24
CA MET A 74 -19.36 14.07 18.93
C MET A 74 -18.46 15.30 18.77
N ILE A 75 -17.99 15.56 17.54
CA ILE A 75 -17.12 16.69 17.20
C ILE A 75 -17.73 17.46 16.02
N LYS A 76 -17.68 18.77 16.10
CA LYS A 76 -17.98 19.67 14.99
C LYS A 76 -16.82 20.62 14.80
N ASN A 77 -16.25 20.62 13.62
CA ASN A 77 -15.26 21.60 13.23
C ASN A 77 -15.97 22.84 12.71
N ILE A 78 -15.83 23.95 13.40
CA ILE A 78 -16.33 25.27 12.98
C ILE A 78 -15.19 25.92 12.20
N LYS A 79 -15.32 25.92 10.88
CA LYS A 79 -14.46 26.72 10.00
C LYS A 79 -14.87 28.16 10.19
N GLU A 80 -13.90 29.08 10.16
CA GLU A 80 -14.04 30.53 10.27
C GLU A 80 -15.49 31.04 10.33
N ALA A 81 -16.00 31.34 11.53
CA ALA A 81 -17.31 31.88 11.69
C ALA A 81 -17.20 33.34 12.15
N TYR A 82 -17.93 34.23 11.48
CA TYR A 82 -18.11 35.57 11.98
C TYR A 82 -18.96 35.50 13.26
N ASN A 83 -18.33 35.79 14.38
CA ASN A 83 -19.04 35.83 15.65
C ASN A 83 -19.74 37.20 15.75
N GLN A 84 -21.09 37.19 15.75
CA GLN A 84 -21.89 38.40 15.78
C GLN A 84 -21.77 39.17 17.11
N GLU A 85 -21.45 38.49 18.22
CA GLU A 85 -21.34 39.14 19.54
C GLU A 85 -20.03 39.94 19.65
N ILE A 86 -18.92 39.42 19.15
CA ILE A 86 -17.61 40.09 19.18
C ILE A 86 -17.26 40.79 17.87
N LYS A 87 -18.11 40.72 16.86
CA LYS A 87 -17.96 41.32 15.51
C LYS A 87 -16.57 41.03 14.86
N GLN A 88 -16.04 39.87 15.12
CA GLN A 88 -14.74 39.42 14.59
C GLN A 88 -14.81 38.03 14.02
N MET A 89 -13.92 37.74 13.05
CA MET A 89 -13.70 36.39 12.57
C MET A 89 -12.99 35.57 13.64
N VAL A 90 -13.61 34.46 14.05
CA VAL A 90 -13.05 33.54 15.03
C VAL A 90 -12.28 32.46 14.26
N PRO A 91 -11.01 32.15 14.65
CA PRO A 91 -10.26 31.07 14.00
C PRO A 91 -10.98 29.72 14.12
N ALA A 92 -10.71 28.81 13.20
CA ALA A 92 -11.28 27.47 13.21
C ALA A 92 -11.04 26.77 14.56
N TYR A 93 -12.08 26.22 15.16
CA TYR A 93 -12.01 25.48 16.42
C TYR A 93 -12.96 24.29 16.43
N ASP A 94 -12.63 23.30 17.25
CA ASP A 94 -13.44 22.10 17.41
C ASP A 94 -14.36 22.22 18.63
N VAL A 95 -15.64 21.94 18.40
CA VAL A 95 -16.65 21.86 19.46
C VAL A 95 -16.96 20.40 19.72
N PHE A 96 -16.87 19.99 20.99
CA PHE A 96 -17.20 18.65 21.44
C PHE A 96 -18.54 18.64 22.14
N LYS A 97 -19.31 17.58 21.90
CA LYS A 97 -20.60 17.31 22.56
C LYS A 97 -20.69 15.82 22.87
N GLU A 98 -21.29 15.46 23.99
CA GLU A 98 -21.62 14.09 24.33
C GLU A 98 -23.10 13.82 24.03
N ALA A 99 -23.38 12.82 23.21
CA ALA A 99 -24.71 12.36 22.92
C ALA A 99 -25.07 11.20 23.87
N GLN A 100 -26.10 11.35 24.65
CA GLN A 100 -26.49 10.42 25.71
C GLN A 100 -27.35 9.26 25.19
N ASN A 101 -27.97 9.40 24.03
CA ASN A 101 -28.85 8.40 23.44
C ASN A 101 -28.87 8.53 21.91
N ARG A 102 -29.58 7.60 21.24
CA ARG A 102 -29.67 7.56 19.77
C ARG A 102 -30.34 8.80 19.18
N ALA A 103 -31.30 9.38 19.88
CA ALA A 103 -32.00 10.59 19.42
C ALA A 103 -31.04 11.78 19.41
N ASP A 104 -30.23 11.95 20.47
CA ASP A 104 -29.19 12.98 20.55
C ASP A 104 -28.16 12.85 19.47
N VAL A 105 -27.76 11.61 19.11
CA VAL A 105 -26.83 11.34 17.98
C VAL A 105 -27.45 11.80 16.67
N LEU A 106 -28.72 11.45 16.41
CA LEU A 106 -29.41 11.85 15.19
C LEU A 106 -29.58 13.37 15.10
N GLN A 107 -29.88 14.01 16.20
CA GLN A 107 -29.97 15.48 16.26
C GLN A 107 -28.58 16.10 16.05
N SER A 108 -27.55 15.58 16.69
CA SER A 108 -26.16 16.05 16.50
C SER A 108 -25.68 15.94 15.04
N PHE A 109 -26.05 14.90 14.32
CA PHE A 109 -25.75 14.80 12.88
C PHE A 109 -26.48 15.89 12.07
N LYS A 110 -27.76 16.22 12.40
CA LYS A 110 -28.46 17.32 11.75
C LYS A 110 -27.79 18.65 12.03
N ASP A 111 -27.23 18.82 13.22
CA ASP A 111 -26.48 20.01 13.64
C ASP A 111 -25.04 20.07 13.06
N GLY A 112 -24.66 19.09 12.23
CA GLY A 112 -23.35 19.02 11.56
C GLY A 112 -22.22 18.46 12.42
N TYR A 113 -22.53 17.80 13.54
CA TYR A 113 -21.55 17.04 14.30
C TYR A 113 -21.26 15.70 13.63
N LYS A 114 -20.03 15.20 13.84
CA LYS A 114 -19.57 13.86 13.44
C LYS A 114 -19.13 13.09 14.68
N TYR A 115 -19.01 11.78 14.61
CA TYR A 115 -18.39 11.03 15.69
C TYR A 115 -16.96 11.52 15.92
N ALA A 116 -16.64 11.84 17.19
CA ALA A 116 -15.24 12.03 17.57
C ALA A 116 -14.60 10.65 17.69
N HIS A 117 -13.75 10.30 16.72
CA HIS A 117 -13.02 9.05 16.75
C HIS A 117 -11.98 9.14 17.87
N GLY A 118 -12.09 8.28 18.86
CA GLY A 118 -11.01 8.08 19.84
C GLY A 118 -9.86 7.33 19.18
N GLY A 119 -8.65 7.91 19.27
CA GLY A 119 -7.38 7.30 18.95
C GLY A 119 -7.27 6.65 17.55
N ASN A 120 -6.52 7.26 16.66
CA ASN A 120 -6.25 6.73 15.32
C ASN A 120 -5.27 5.54 15.37
N TRP A 121 -5.71 4.38 15.90
CA TRP A 121 -4.87 3.18 15.87
C TRP A 121 -4.43 2.80 14.44
N VAL A 122 -5.28 3.05 13.44
CA VAL A 122 -4.94 2.88 12.02
C VAL A 122 -3.78 3.79 11.63
N PHE A 123 -3.79 5.06 12.07
CA PHE A 123 -2.69 6.00 11.85
C PHE A 123 -1.40 5.50 12.54
N SER A 124 -1.51 4.98 13.76
CA SER A 124 -0.37 4.42 14.49
C SER A 124 0.25 3.22 13.77
N ILE A 125 -0.58 2.32 13.21
CA ILE A 125 -0.10 1.19 12.40
C ILE A 125 0.57 1.69 11.12
N TYR A 126 0.00 2.69 10.46
CA TYR A 126 0.60 3.27 9.27
C TYR A 126 1.98 3.91 9.55
N VAL A 127 2.10 4.67 10.65
CA VAL A 127 3.38 5.24 11.09
C VAL A 127 4.40 4.15 11.42
N LEU A 128 3.97 3.09 12.12
CA LEU A 128 4.83 1.96 12.44
C LEU A 128 5.30 1.20 11.18
N TRP A 129 4.39 1.01 10.23
CA TRP A 129 4.70 0.40 8.94
C TRP A 129 5.69 1.26 8.13
N ALA A 130 5.48 2.58 8.07
CA ALA A 130 6.39 3.50 7.39
C ALA A 130 7.78 3.49 8.07
N ALA A 131 7.83 3.50 9.40
CA ALA A 131 9.09 3.38 10.14
C ALA A 131 9.82 2.05 9.85
N ALA A 132 9.08 0.95 9.75
CA ALA A 132 9.64 -0.35 9.37
C ALA A 132 10.17 -0.34 7.93
N LEU A 133 9.47 0.33 6.99
CA LEU A 133 9.92 0.51 5.61
C LEU A 133 11.26 1.25 5.56
N PHE A 134 11.36 2.43 6.20
CA PHE A 134 12.61 3.19 6.26
C PHE A 134 13.73 2.42 6.97
N GLY A 135 13.40 1.68 8.05
CA GLY A 135 14.34 0.80 8.71
C GLY A 135 14.87 -0.30 7.78
N THR A 136 13.99 -0.94 7.00
CA THR A 136 14.41 -1.96 6.03
C THR A 136 15.32 -1.37 4.95
N VAL A 137 14.98 -0.20 4.40
CA VAL A 137 15.85 0.54 3.45
C VAL A 137 17.22 0.78 4.06
N PHE A 138 17.27 1.28 5.30
CA PHE A 138 18.53 1.57 6.00
C PHE A 138 19.38 0.30 6.18
N PHE A 139 18.81 -0.80 6.66
CA PHE A 139 19.54 -2.05 6.86
C PHE A 139 19.91 -2.73 5.54
N ALA A 140 19.09 -2.61 4.50
CA ALA A 140 19.42 -3.12 3.17
C ALA A 140 20.60 -2.38 2.56
N SER A 141 20.62 -1.04 2.62
CA SER A 141 21.68 -0.22 2.00
C SER A 141 22.99 -0.21 2.79
N THR A 142 22.95 -0.43 4.11
CA THR A 142 24.16 -0.38 4.96
C THR A 142 24.78 -1.74 5.22
N GLY A 143 24.03 -2.82 5.09
CA GLY A 143 24.50 -4.19 5.39
C GLY A 143 24.90 -4.43 6.86
N ILE A 144 24.55 -3.51 7.80
CA ILE A 144 25.02 -3.58 9.18
C ILE A 144 24.48 -4.83 9.91
N ASN A 145 23.21 -5.16 9.71
CA ASN A 145 22.59 -6.31 10.37
C ASN A 145 21.42 -6.87 9.54
N ILE A 146 21.71 -7.88 8.75
CA ILE A 146 20.72 -8.53 7.88
C ILE A 146 19.54 -9.13 8.65
N TYR A 147 19.75 -9.64 9.88
CA TYR A 147 18.68 -10.26 10.64
C TYR A 147 17.61 -9.25 11.06
N VAL A 148 18.04 -8.05 11.48
CA VAL A 148 17.13 -6.95 11.80
C VAL A 148 16.42 -6.47 10.54
N GLY A 149 17.16 -6.29 9.43
CA GLY A 149 16.58 -5.95 8.13
C GLY A 149 15.52 -6.94 7.68
N MET A 150 15.81 -8.23 7.75
CA MET A 150 14.87 -9.31 7.41
C MET A 150 13.63 -9.34 8.32
N ALA A 151 13.80 -9.09 9.62
CA ALA A 151 12.67 -9.00 10.55
C ALA A 151 11.74 -7.83 10.23
N LEU A 152 12.30 -6.64 9.92
CA LEU A 152 11.55 -5.47 9.50
C LEU A 152 10.87 -5.70 8.15
N PHE A 153 11.57 -6.33 7.20
CA PHE A 153 11.02 -6.70 5.89
C PHE A 153 9.83 -7.65 6.03
N THR A 154 9.95 -8.67 6.89
CA THR A 154 8.86 -9.61 7.16
C THR A 154 7.66 -8.91 7.81
N PHE A 155 7.91 -8.04 8.79
CA PHE A 155 6.86 -7.25 9.43
C PHE A 155 6.10 -6.39 8.42
N GLN A 156 6.82 -5.63 7.58
CA GLN A 156 6.17 -4.80 6.56
C GLN A 156 5.40 -5.64 5.52
N SER A 157 5.90 -6.82 5.14
CA SER A 157 5.22 -7.74 4.22
C SER A 157 3.90 -8.25 4.80
N ILE A 158 3.86 -8.56 6.11
CA ILE A 158 2.62 -8.95 6.80
C ILE A 158 1.60 -7.80 6.77
N VAL A 159 2.02 -6.60 7.18
CA VAL A 159 1.14 -5.42 7.23
C VAL A 159 0.65 -5.06 5.83
N PHE A 160 1.55 -5.09 4.84
CA PHE A 160 1.17 -4.81 3.45
C PHE A 160 0.19 -5.86 2.90
N GLY A 161 0.38 -7.14 3.22
CA GLY A 161 -0.56 -8.19 2.84
C GLY A 161 -1.98 -7.94 3.37
N LEU A 162 -2.12 -7.47 4.61
CA LEU A 162 -3.41 -7.10 5.18
C LEU A 162 -4.01 -5.88 4.46
N PHE A 163 -3.21 -4.84 4.16
CA PHE A 163 -3.67 -3.68 3.40
C PHE A 163 -4.09 -4.05 1.98
N LEU A 164 -3.31 -4.88 1.30
CA LEU A 164 -3.66 -5.38 -0.03
C LEU A 164 -5.00 -6.14 -0.01
N GLY A 165 -5.23 -6.95 1.03
CA GLY A 165 -6.50 -7.64 1.24
C GLY A 165 -7.68 -6.67 1.37
N LEU A 166 -7.52 -5.57 2.12
CA LEU A 166 -8.56 -4.53 2.24
C LEU A 166 -8.82 -3.83 0.91
N ILE A 167 -7.77 -3.47 0.17
CA ILE A 167 -7.91 -2.87 -1.18
C ILE A 167 -8.67 -3.81 -2.11
N MET A 168 -8.33 -5.10 -2.10
CA MET A 168 -9.00 -6.09 -2.95
C MET A 168 -10.45 -6.36 -2.57
N LEU A 169 -10.86 -6.11 -1.32
CA LEU A 169 -12.26 -6.19 -0.89
C LEU A 169 -13.12 -5.06 -1.45
N GLU A 170 -12.55 -3.87 -1.61
CA GLU A 170 -13.24 -2.70 -2.19
C GLU A 170 -13.34 -2.79 -3.72
N MET A 171 -12.44 -3.55 -4.34
CA MET A 171 -12.42 -3.78 -5.78
C MET A 171 -13.19 -5.08 -6.13
N ASP A 172 -13.61 -5.23 -7.39
CA ASP A 172 -14.07 -6.53 -7.88
C ASP A 172 -12.94 -7.56 -7.72
N GLU A 173 -13.17 -8.64 -6.95
CA GLU A 173 -12.19 -9.73 -6.73
C GLU A 173 -11.57 -10.25 -8.03
N ASN A 174 -12.33 -10.23 -9.15
CA ASN A 174 -11.79 -10.62 -10.45
C ASN A 174 -10.74 -9.66 -10.97
N ASP A 175 -10.89 -8.37 -10.70
CA ASP A 175 -9.96 -7.37 -11.20
C ASP A 175 -8.67 -7.41 -10.35
N GLY A 176 -8.78 -7.63 -9.03
CA GLY A 176 -7.63 -7.94 -8.18
C GLY A 176 -6.87 -9.19 -8.65
N TYR A 177 -7.58 -10.28 -8.99
CA TYR A 177 -6.95 -11.50 -9.50
C TYR A 177 -6.31 -11.31 -10.89
N LYS A 178 -6.94 -10.51 -11.77
CA LYS A 178 -6.33 -10.13 -13.06
C LYS A 178 -5.07 -9.29 -12.86
N ALA A 179 -5.10 -8.32 -11.93
CA ALA A 179 -3.92 -7.51 -11.60
C ALA A 179 -2.75 -8.39 -11.17
N LEU A 180 -2.97 -9.34 -10.25
CA LEU A 180 -1.95 -10.30 -9.82
C LEU A 180 -1.37 -11.12 -10.98
N LYS A 181 -2.21 -11.59 -11.91
CA LYS A 181 -1.76 -12.32 -13.10
C LYS A 181 -0.90 -11.44 -14.02
N ILE A 182 -1.30 -10.18 -14.23
CA ILE A 182 -0.55 -9.23 -15.06
C ILE A 182 0.81 -8.97 -14.42
N VAL A 183 0.85 -8.69 -13.12
CA VAL A 183 2.10 -8.47 -12.38
C VAL A 183 3.03 -9.67 -12.49
N PHE A 184 2.51 -10.87 -12.24
CA PHE A 184 3.30 -12.09 -12.38
C PHE A 184 3.88 -12.26 -13.79
N LEU A 185 3.05 -12.05 -14.82
CA LEU A 185 3.49 -12.15 -16.22
C LEU A 185 4.55 -11.10 -16.56
N VAL A 186 4.33 -9.85 -16.17
CA VAL A 186 5.28 -8.75 -16.40
C VAL A 186 6.59 -9.04 -15.68
N THR A 187 6.54 -9.42 -14.40
CA THR A 187 7.74 -9.76 -13.62
C THR A 187 8.51 -10.93 -14.24
N ALA A 188 7.82 -11.98 -14.70
CA ALA A 188 8.46 -13.11 -15.35
C ALA A 188 9.11 -12.72 -16.69
N LEU A 189 8.44 -11.92 -17.51
CA LEU A 189 8.96 -11.46 -18.81
C LEU A 189 10.14 -10.50 -18.62
N THR A 190 10.01 -9.50 -17.76
CA THR A 190 11.10 -8.54 -17.49
C THR A 190 12.29 -9.22 -16.83
N GLY A 191 12.02 -10.18 -15.92
CA GLY A 191 13.06 -11.01 -15.30
C GLY A 191 13.79 -11.85 -16.32
N PHE A 192 13.09 -12.53 -17.24
CA PHE A 192 13.73 -13.31 -18.30
C PHE A 192 14.55 -12.43 -19.25
N ILE A 193 14.02 -11.30 -19.71
CA ILE A 193 14.72 -10.39 -20.64
C ILE A 193 15.93 -9.74 -19.93
N GLY A 194 15.74 -9.22 -18.71
CA GLY A 194 16.81 -8.58 -17.94
C GLY A 194 17.94 -9.54 -17.61
N TYR A 195 17.61 -10.75 -17.18
CA TYR A 195 18.62 -11.76 -16.83
C TYR A 195 19.30 -12.41 -18.04
N SER A 196 18.66 -12.41 -19.22
CA SER A 196 19.24 -12.98 -20.45
C SER A 196 20.45 -12.21 -20.99
N ASP A 197 20.73 -11.03 -20.45
CA ASP A 197 21.86 -10.17 -20.82
C ASP A 197 21.97 -9.86 -22.34
N ILE A 198 20.82 -9.83 -23.03
CA ILE A 198 20.76 -9.47 -24.45
C ILE A 198 21.22 -8.02 -24.66
N TYR A 199 20.96 -7.16 -23.66
CA TYR A 199 21.34 -5.76 -23.64
C TYR A 199 21.72 -5.34 -22.22
N SER A 200 22.79 -4.54 -22.06
CA SER A 200 23.29 -4.05 -20.77
C SER A 200 22.45 -2.86 -20.28
N PHE A 201 21.25 -3.12 -19.78
CA PHE A 201 20.37 -2.07 -19.27
C PHE A 201 20.94 -1.39 -18.03
N SER A 202 21.54 -2.15 -17.12
CA SER A 202 22.09 -1.66 -15.86
C SER A 202 23.36 -0.80 -16.02
N GLU A 203 24.10 -0.99 -17.12
CA GLU A 203 25.28 -0.18 -17.45
C GLU A 203 24.93 1.11 -18.19
N ASN A 204 23.70 1.22 -18.70
CA ASN A 204 23.26 2.38 -19.47
C ASN A 204 22.85 3.53 -18.52
N THR A 205 23.78 4.47 -18.32
CA THR A 205 23.57 5.65 -17.46
C THR A 205 22.34 6.47 -17.87
N TYR A 206 22.08 6.62 -19.18
CA TYR A 206 20.90 7.38 -19.64
C TYR A 206 19.61 6.67 -19.27
N PHE A 207 19.59 5.35 -19.31
CA PHE A 207 18.44 4.57 -18.89
C PHE A 207 18.21 4.68 -17.39
N ALA A 208 19.25 4.56 -16.57
CA ALA A 208 19.16 4.75 -15.13
C ALA A 208 18.66 6.14 -14.75
N VAL A 209 19.18 7.20 -15.40
CA VAL A 209 18.77 8.59 -15.19
C VAL A 209 17.30 8.79 -15.59
N PHE A 210 16.88 8.22 -16.73
CA PHE A 210 15.49 8.25 -17.16
C PHE A 210 14.54 7.61 -16.11
N LEU A 211 14.89 6.44 -15.58
CA LEU A 211 14.11 5.77 -14.54
C LEU A 211 14.02 6.63 -13.27
N LEU A 212 15.14 7.21 -12.83
CA LEU A 212 15.18 8.08 -11.65
C LEU A 212 14.25 9.29 -11.80
N PHE A 213 14.33 10.02 -12.92
CA PHE A 213 13.47 11.18 -13.15
C PHE A 213 12.01 10.80 -13.32
N SER A 214 11.72 9.64 -13.92
CA SER A 214 10.36 9.12 -14.03
C SER A 214 9.77 8.81 -12.66
N LEU A 215 10.54 8.17 -11.78
CA LEU A 215 10.13 7.90 -10.40
C LEU A 215 9.87 9.19 -9.62
N LEU A 216 10.77 10.18 -9.70
CA LEU A 216 10.57 11.49 -9.09
C LEU A 216 9.31 12.17 -9.61
N GLY A 217 9.01 12.06 -10.90
CA GLY A 217 7.79 12.55 -11.50
C GLY A 217 6.53 11.89 -10.95
N LEU A 218 6.55 10.56 -10.77
CA LEU A 218 5.45 9.81 -10.15
C LEU A 218 5.22 10.24 -8.70
N ILE A 219 6.28 10.35 -7.90
CA ILE A 219 6.21 10.81 -6.50
C ILE A 219 5.65 12.23 -6.43
N LEU A 220 6.12 13.13 -7.27
CA LEU A 220 5.64 14.51 -7.32
C LEU A 220 4.15 14.58 -7.71
N PHE A 221 3.72 13.74 -8.65
CA PHE A 221 2.30 13.65 -9.02
C PHE A 221 1.44 13.23 -7.82
N GLU A 222 1.84 12.20 -7.07
CA GLU A 222 1.11 11.75 -5.88
C GLU A 222 1.06 12.84 -4.80
N PHE A 223 2.17 13.55 -4.59
CA PHE A 223 2.20 14.65 -3.64
C PHE A 223 1.21 15.78 -4.03
N ILE A 224 1.18 16.17 -5.30
CA ILE A 224 0.25 17.18 -5.80
C ILE A 224 -1.20 16.66 -5.71
N ARG A 225 -1.44 15.37 -5.97
CA ARG A 225 -2.76 14.73 -5.87
C ARG A 225 -3.37 14.86 -4.46
N VAL A 226 -2.56 14.67 -3.43
CA VAL A 226 -3.01 14.82 -2.03
C VAL A 226 -3.49 16.24 -1.75
N ILE A 227 -2.86 17.26 -2.39
CA ILE A 227 -3.16 18.68 -2.15
C ILE A 227 -4.33 19.17 -3.01
N LYS A 228 -4.36 18.85 -4.30
CA LYS A 228 -5.27 19.47 -5.27
C LYS A 228 -6.39 18.54 -5.77
N GLY A 229 -6.20 17.22 -5.65
CA GLY A 229 -7.05 16.27 -6.33
C GLY A 229 -6.88 16.30 -7.87
N PHE A 230 -7.12 15.16 -8.52
CA PHE A 230 -7.09 15.04 -9.99
C PHE A 230 -8.33 14.32 -10.49
N SER A 231 -8.62 14.47 -11.79
CA SER A 231 -9.66 13.70 -12.45
C SER A 231 -9.31 12.21 -12.48
N ARG A 232 -10.31 11.32 -12.49
CA ARG A 232 -10.10 9.86 -12.64
C ARG A 232 -9.27 9.51 -13.87
N GLN A 233 -9.48 10.23 -14.98
CA GLN A 233 -8.70 10.01 -16.21
C GLN A 233 -7.21 10.31 -16.03
N ALA A 234 -6.88 11.40 -15.33
CA ALA A 234 -5.48 11.74 -15.04
C ALA A 234 -4.81 10.72 -14.12
N ILE A 235 -5.54 10.26 -13.09
CA ILE A 235 -5.07 9.21 -12.16
C ILE A 235 -4.80 7.92 -12.93
N ARG A 236 -5.74 7.50 -13.77
CA ARG A 236 -5.59 6.28 -14.59
C ARG A 236 -4.43 6.38 -15.60
N ALA A 237 -4.26 7.53 -16.24
CA ALA A 237 -3.14 7.74 -17.17
C ALA A 237 -1.79 7.67 -16.44
N LYS A 238 -1.69 8.28 -15.25
CA LYS A 238 -0.51 8.16 -14.38
C LYS A 238 -0.26 6.71 -13.96
N ALA A 239 -1.30 5.98 -13.57
CA ALA A 239 -1.18 4.59 -13.15
C ALA A 239 -0.66 3.68 -14.28
N ILE A 240 -1.14 3.86 -15.51
CA ILE A 240 -0.61 3.13 -16.68
C ILE A 240 0.86 3.48 -16.92
N PHE A 241 1.22 4.77 -16.83
CA PHE A 241 2.61 5.21 -16.96
C PHE A 241 3.47 4.66 -15.82
N GLY A 242 2.99 4.68 -14.57
CA GLY A 242 3.68 4.11 -13.41
C GLY A 242 3.93 2.61 -13.57
N ALA A 243 2.93 1.84 -14.01
CA ALA A 243 3.08 0.41 -14.28
C ALA A 243 4.14 0.14 -15.35
N PHE A 244 4.21 0.97 -16.39
CA PHE A 244 5.28 0.88 -17.39
C PHE A 244 6.66 1.16 -16.78
N ILE A 245 6.81 2.21 -15.99
CA ILE A 245 8.07 2.59 -15.35
C ILE A 245 8.55 1.49 -14.38
N PHE A 246 7.68 0.95 -13.52
CA PHE A 246 8.07 -0.15 -12.62
C PHE A 246 8.40 -1.45 -13.35
N SER A 247 7.81 -1.69 -14.52
CA SER A 247 8.23 -2.80 -15.39
C SER A 247 9.65 -2.61 -15.92
N LEU A 248 10.06 -1.37 -16.21
CA LEU A 248 11.43 -1.06 -16.62
C LEU A 248 12.43 -1.11 -15.45
N PHE A 249 12.01 -0.76 -14.23
CA PHE A 249 12.82 -0.98 -13.03
C PHE A 249 13.10 -2.47 -12.83
N LEU A 250 12.08 -3.32 -12.90
CA LEU A 250 12.25 -4.77 -12.82
C LEU A 250 13.24 -5.30 -13.88
N LEU A 251 13.14 -4.79 -15.11
CA LEU A 251 14.09 -5.14 -16.18
C LEU A 251 15.52 -4.75 -15.82
N PHE A 252 15.71 -3.55 -15.27
CA PHE A 252 17.00 -3.03 -14.81
C PHE A 252 17.58 -3.88 -13.69
N ASP A 253 16.80 -4.21 -12.67
CA ASP A 253 17.23 -4.95 -11.49
C ASP A 253 17.63 -6.39 -11.84
N PHE A 254 16.86 -7.08 -12.68
CA PHE A 254 17.22 -8.40 -13.15
C PHE A 254 18.48 -8.39 -14.03
N ASN A 255 18.70 -7.33 -14.80
CA ASN A 255 19.93 -7.15 -15.57
C ASN A 255 21.13 -6.89 -14.65
N LEU A 256 20.95 -6.13 -13.55
CA LEU A 256 21.97 -5.91 -12.54
C LEU A 256 22.40 -7.23 -11.87
N ILE A 257 21.46 -8.13 -11.58
CA ILE A 257 21.77 -9.47 -11.06
C ILE A 257 22.56 -10.29 -12.08
N ALA A 258 22.18 -10.23 -13.36
CA ALA A 258 22.85 -10.99 -14.41
C ALA A 258 24.32 -10.56 -14.60
N LYS A 259 24.58 -9.26 -14.53
CA LYS A 259 25.94 -8.71 -14.66
C LYS A 259 26.85 -9.08 -13.51
N GLY A 260 26.36 -9.13 -12.27
CA GLY A 260 27.11 -9.61 -11.10
C GLY A 260 28.39 -8.87 -10.74
N GLU A 261 28.81 -7.90 -11.56
CA GLU A 261 30.13 -7.27 -11.48
C GLU A 261 30.29 -6.31 -10.30
N TYR A 262 29.17 -5.79 -9.78
CA TYR A 262 29.15 -4.77 -8.74
C TYR A 262 28.69 -5.29 -7.37
N MET A 263 28.26 -6.55 -7.28
CA MET A 263 27.71 -7.12 -6.07
C MET A 263 28.41 -8.42 -5.68
N SER A 264 28.77 -8.52 -4.41
CA SER A 264 29.34 -9.76 -3.86
C SER A 264 28.25 -10.85 -3.77
N ASN A 265 28.62 -12.12 -4.04
CA ASN A 265 27.71 -13.26 -3.89
C ASN A 265 27.48 -13.60 -2.40
N ASN A 266 26.98 -12.67 -1.61
CA ASN A 266 26.64 -12.83 -0.19
C ASN A 266 25.14 -12.63 0.09
N TRP A 267 24.72 -12.86 1.32
CA TRP A 267 23.33 -12.72 1.74
C TRP A 267 22.91 -11.27 1.87
N ASP A 268 23.83 -10.33 2.16
CA ASP A 268 23.53 -8.91 2.29
C ASP A 268 23.13 -8.31 0.93
N SER A 269 23.95 -8.58 -0.11
CA SER A 269 23.60 -8.17 -1.48
C SER A 269 22.31 -8.83 -1.99
N ALA A 270 22.09 -10.10 -1.64
CA ALA A 270 20.86 -10.79 -1.99
C ALA A 270 19.62 -10.18 -1.29
N PHE A 271 19.78 -9.74 -0.06
CA PHE A 271 18.72 -9.05 0.71
C PHE A 271 18.39 -7.70 0.09
N GLU A 272 19.41 -6.88 -0.22
CA GLU A 272 19.25 -5.59 -0.88
C GLU A 272 18.48 -5.72 -2.21
N LEU A 273 18.93 -6.62 -3.08
CA LEU A 273 18.30 -6.90 -4.38
C LEU A 273 16.87 -7.44 -4.22
N ALA A 274 16.65 -8.38 -3.30
CA ALA A 274 15.32 -8.92 -3.05
C ALA A 274 14.35 -7.85 -2.58
N PHE A 275 14.83 -6.93 -1.73
CA PHE A 275 14.03 -5.83 -1.23
C PHE A 275 13.69 -4.82 -2.34
N THR A 276 14.67 -4.46 -3.19
CA THR A 276 14.46 -3.55 -4.32
C THR A 276 13.43 -4.13 -5.30
N ILE A 277 13.62 -5.38 -5.76
CA ILE A 277 12.69 -6.05 -6.66
C ILE A 277 11.29 -6.21 -6.02
N TYR A 278 11.24 -6.49 -4.70
CA TYR A 278 9.96 -6.53 -3.98
C TYR A 278 9.22 -5.21 -4.06
N LEU A 279 9.89 -4.07 -3.83
CA LEU A 279 9.27 -2.75 -3.93
C LEU A 279 8.74 -2.48 -5.32
N ASP A 280 9.49 -2.86 -6.36
CA ASP A 280 9.06 -2.66 -7.75
C ASP A 280 7.85 -3.52 -8.12
N ILE A 281 7.81 -4.78 -7.66
CA ILE A 281 6.64 -5.66 -7.84
C ILE A 281 5.42 -5.10 -7.12
N ILE A 282 5.57 -4.62 -5.89
CA ILE A 282 4.49 -4.04 -5.10
C ILE A 282 3.97 -2.76 -5.75
N ASN A 283 4.85 -1.86 -6.17
CA ASN A 283 4.46 -0.64 -6.84
C ASN A 283 3.80 -0.91 -8.19
N LEU A 284 4.33 -1.86 -8.98
CA LEU A 284 3.69 -2.33 -10.20
C LEU A 284 2.27 -2.86 -9.94
N LEU A 285 2.07 -3.64 -8.87
CA LEU A 285 0.76 -4.14 -8.48
C LEU A 285 -0.20 -3.00 -8.13
N LEU A 286 0.24 -2.04 -7.33
CA LEU A 286 -0.58 -0.90 -6.94
C LEU A 286 -0.97 -0.03 -8.14
N GLU A 287 -0.05 0.23 -9.05
CA GLU A 287 -0.33 0.99 -10.27
C GLU A 287 -1.30 0.24 -11.20
N ILE A 288 -1.18 -1.08 -11.34
CA ILE A 288 -2.13 -1.87 -12.13
C ILE A 288 -3.52 -1.88 -11.48
N LEU A 289 -3.61 -2.04 -10.15
CA LEU A 289 -4.87 -1.96 -9.42
C LEU A 289 -5.52 -0.59 -9.61
N GLU A 290 -4.76 0.51 -9.47
CA GLU A 290 -5.27 1.86 -9.66
C GLU A 290 -5.72 2.12 -11.12
N ALA A 291 -5.02 1.55 -12.11
CA ALA A 291 -5.42 1.66 -13.51
C ALA A 291 -6.71 0.89 -13.83
N MET A 292 -7.03 -0.15 -13.05
CA MET A 292 -8.22 -1.00 -13.20
C MET A 292 -9.40 -0.53 -12.36
N ASP A 293 -9.18 0.36 -11.39
CA ASP A 293 -10.23 0.97 -10.58
C ASP A 293 -11.15 1.83 -11.46
N ASN A 294 -12.46 1.46 -11.51
CA ASN A 294 -13.47 2.07 -12.41
C ASN A 294 -14.30 3.15 -11.70
#